data_7195dffa119f829821f1f965054125e2
#
_entry.id   7195dffa119f829821f1f965054125e2
#
_cell.length_a   1.000
_cell.length_b   1.000
_cell.length_c   1.000
_cell.angle_alpha   90.00
_cell.angle_beta   90.00
_cell.angle_gamma   90.00
#
_symmetry.space_group_name_H-M   'P 1'
#
loop_
_entity.id
_entity.type
_entity.pdbx_description
1 polymer ?
#
loop_
_entity_poly.entity_id
_entity_poly.type
_entity_poly.pdbx_seq_one_letter_code
_entity_poly.pdbx_strand_id
1 'polypeptide(L)'
;MMVVGFLFQTIDTVWGDVPTWGLFVVGIVGAWIAVTTLRDIRGQTNALINSERAWIMVDVDHVPGMGGIMDGHGTEMGVGPVATESTGFRARITCRNDGKTPAWITKKRAGLDIVESIPESPDWTRANIIQVAPEPLSVGQIGKPTDETLICKRGRALGKMTILYGIVEYRDPFAGNRRTSFGYQVRDDGSLERLPNAKYNENT
;
A
#
# COMPACT_ATOMS: atom_id res chain seq x y z
N MET A 1 -32.82 79.17 1.98
CA MET A 1 -31.52 78.61 1.68
C MET A 1 -31.10 77.47 2.63
N MET A 2 -32.02 76.78 3.30
CA MET A 2 -31.73 75.79 4.36
C MET A 2 -32.15 74.35 3.99
N VAL A 3 -32.81 74.13 2.85
CA VAL A 3 -33.31 72.80 2.43
C VAL A 3 -32.36 72.05 1.56
N VAL A 4 -31.39 72.69 0.90
CA VAL A 4 -30.44 72.05 -0.02
C VAL A 4 -29.31 71.36 0.75
N GLY A 5 -28.93 71.83 1.95
CA GLY A 5 -27.89 71.21 2.79
C GLY A 5 -28.25 69.85 3.38
N PHE A 6 -29.55 69.58 3.60
CA PHE A 6 -30.05 68.35 4.20
C PHE A 6 -30.03 67.15 3.20
N LEU A 7 -30.22 67.48 1.92
CA LEU A 7 -30.17 66.41 0.87
C LEU A 7 -28.79 65.95 0.52
N PHE A 8 -27.76 66.77 0.68
CA PHE A 8 -26.38 66.37 0.46
C PHE A 8 -25.83 65.48 1.60
N GLN A 9 -26.26 65.71 2.85
CA GLN A 9 -25.85 64.91 3.98
C GLN A 9 -26.44 63.49 3.97
N THR A 10 -27.59 63.29 3.37
CA THR A 10 -28.24 61.96 3.28
C THR A 10 -27.66 61.08 2.16
N ILE A 11 -26.98 61.66 1.15
CA ILE A 11 -26.37 60.91 0.06
C ILE A 11 -25.01 60.35 0.52
N ASP A 12 -24.24 61.05 1.34
CA ASP A 12 -22.95 60.58 1.86
C ASP A 12 -23.09 59.36 2.79
N THR A 13 -24.21 59.20 3.48
CA THR A 13 -24.41 58.04 4.40
C THR A 13 -24.83 56.76 3.69
N VAL A 14 -25.33 56.83 2.43
CA VAL A 14 -25.80 55.65 1.68
C VAL A 14 -24.68 54.99 0.88
N TRP A 15 -23.66 55.73 0.47
CA TRP A 15 -22.60 55.21 -0.42
C TRP A 15 -21.26 54.95 0.26
N GLY A 16 -21.12 55.18 1.56
CA GLY A 16 -19.85 55.04 2.27
C GLY A 16 -18.71 55.79 1.57
N ASP A 17 -17.79 56.33 2.33
CA ASP A 17 -16.63 57.02 1.77
C ASP A 17 -15.86 56.10 0.81
N VAL A 18 -15.43 56.60 -0.35
CA VAL A 18 -14.60 55.92 -1.33
C VAL A 18 -13.42 55.13 -0.67
N PRO A 19 -12.78 55.64 0.38
CA PRO A 19 -11.79 54.89 1.16
C PRO A 19 -12.31 53.58 1.76
N THR A 20 -13.58 53.54 2.22
CA THR A 20 -14.19 52.37 2.83
C THR A 20 -14.40 51.24 1.81
N TRP A 21 -14.79 51.56 0.60
CA TRP A 21 -14.92 50.61 -0.51
C TRP A 21 -13.57 50.07 -0.94
N GLY A 22 -12.54 50.93 -0.95
CA GLY A 22 -11.16 50.53 -1.21
C GLY A 22 -10.66 49.48 -0.21
N LEU A 23 -10.91 49.70 1.08
CA LEU A 23 -10.57 48.74 2.14
C LEU A 23 -11.31 47.39 1.99
N PHE A 24 -12.56 47.44 1.59
CA PHE A 24 -13.36 46.21 1.37
C PHE A 24 -12.79 45.39 0.20
N VAL A 25 -12.45 46.03 -0.92
CA VAL A 25 -11.84 45.34 -2.07
C VAL A 25 -10.48 44.79 -1.68
N VAL A 26 -9.63 45.55 -0.99
CA VAL A 26 -8.33 45.05 -0.49
C VAL A 26 -8.51 43.87 0.46
N GLY A 27 -9.53 43.89 1.33
CA GLY A 27 -9.88 42.80 2.20
C GLY A 27 -10.25 41.52 1.45
N ILE A 28 -11.08 41.64 0.40
CA ILE A 28 -11.44 40.47 -0.44
C ILE A 28 -10.21 39.90 -1.17
N VAL A 29 -9.42 40.77 -1.79
CA VAL A 29 -8.19 40.35 -2.49
C VAL A 29 -7.22 39.69 -1.52
N GLY A 30 -7.02 40.30 -0.33
CA GLY A 30 -6.19 39.73 0.72
C GLY A 30 -6.67 38.35 1.18
N ALA A 31 -7.98 38.20 1.41
CA ALA A 31 -8.57 36.92 1.76
C ALA A 31 -8.39 35.87 0.66
N TRP A 32 -8.54 36.24 -0.59
CA TRP A 32 -8.34 35.35 -1.74
C TRP A 32 -6.88 34.90 -1.86
N ILE A 33 -5.92 35.82 -1.71
CA ILE A 33 -4.50 35.50 -1.68
C ILE A 33 -4.17 34.56 -0.52
N ALA A 34 -4.70 34.82 0.68
CA ALA A 34 -4.48 33.97 1.83
C ALA A 34 -4.98 32.53 1.59
N VAL A 35 -6.17 32.37 1.01
CA VAL A 35 -6.74 31.05 0.69
C VAL A 35 -5.89 30.31 -0.35
N THR A 36 -5.44 30.97 -1.40
CA THR A 36 -4.57 30.34 -2.42
C THR A 36 -3.24 29.92 -1.82
N THR A 37 -2.59 30.82 -1.05
CA THR A 37 -1.33 30.51 -0.35
C THR A 37 -1.47 29.32 0.61
N LEU A 38 -2.56 29.24 1.37
CA LEU A 38 -2.82 28.10 2.24
C LEU A 38 -2.98 26.78 1.48
N ARG A 39 -3.60 26.81 0.29
CA ARG A 39 -3.71 25.62 -0.57
C ARG A 39 -2.34 25.16 -1.06
N ASP A 40 -1.49 26.10 -1.48
CA ASP A 40 -0.13 25.80 -1.95
C ASP A 40 0.73 25.23 -0.83
N ILE A 41 0.68 25.83 0.36
CA ILE A 41 1.40 25.31 1.54
C ILE A 41 0.94 23.88 1.89
N ARG A 42 -0.37 23.61 1.87
CA ARG A 42 -0.87 22.24 2.08
C ARG A 42 -0.37 21.26 1.02
N GLY A 43 -0.34 21.69 -0.24
CA GLY A 43 0.22 20.88 -1.34
C GLY A 43 1.69 20.55 -1.11
N GLN A 44 2.51 21.53 -0.75
CA GLN A 44 3.92 21.35 -0.44
C GLN A 44 4.15 20.47 0.79
N THR A 45 3.36 20.67 1.85
CA THR A 45 3.43 19.86 3.07
C THR A 45 3.11 18.39 2.76
N ASN A 46 2.06 18.13 1.98
CA ASN A 46 1.71 16.77 1.57
C ASN A 46 2.80 16.13 0.69
N ALA A 47 3.41 16.90 -0.20
CA ALA A 47 4.52 16.42 -1.01
C ALA A 47 5.75 16.06 -0.14
N LEU A 48 6.08 16.90 0.85
CA LEU A 48 7.15 16.63 1.81
C LEU A 48 6.85 15.37 2.64
N ILE A 49 5.65 15.26 3.22
CA ILE A 49 5.22 14.07 3.96
C ILE A 49 5.36 12.83 3.09
N ASN A 50 4.90 12.89 1.84
CA ASN A 50 5.01 11.76 0.91
C ASN A 50 6.45 11.42 0.55
N SER A 51 7.37 12.39 0.50
CA SER A 51 8.78 12.14 0.20
C SER A 51 9.55 11.58 1.39
N GLU A 52 9.08 11.82 2.61
CA GLU A 52 9.75 11.40 3.86
C GLU A 52 9.12 10.18 4.51
N ARG A 53 8.06 9.63 3.91
CA ARG A 53 7.34 8.49 4.45
C ARG A 53 8.17 7.20 4.48
N ALA A 54 7.70 6.23 5.24
CA ALA A 54 8.21 4.87 5.20
C ALA A 54 7.86 4.18 3.87
N TRP A 55 8.82 3.46 3.32
CA TRP A 55 8.65 2.61 2.13
C TRP A 55 9.09 1.21 2.47
N ILE A 56 8.14 0.29 2.59
CA ILE A 56 8.48 -1.10 2.86
C ILE A 56 8.63 -1.83 1.53
N MET A 57 9.86 -2.25 1.24
CA MET A 57 10.15 -3.19 0.17
C MET A 57 10.04 -4.61 0.71
N VAL A 58 9.49 -5.49 -0.10
CA VAL A 58 9.32 -6.90 0.24
C VAL A 58 10.13 -7.73 -0.74
N ASP A 59 11.11 -8.42 -0.22
CA ASP A 59 11.91 -9.40 -0.94
C ASP A 59 11.41 -10.80 -0.58
N VAL A 60 11.27 -11.66 -1.58
CA VAL A 60 10.80 -13.03 -1.40
C VAL A 60 11.80 -13.97 -2.03
N ASP A 61 12.30 -14.89 -1.22
CA ASP A 61 13.24 -15.91 -1.65
C ASP A 61 12.64 -17.31 -1.50
N HIS A 62 13.01 -18.21 -2.38
CA HIS A 62 12.73 -19.63 -2.22
C HIS A 62 13.71 -20.22 -1.18
N VAL A 63 13.18 -20.96 -0.21
CA VAL A 63 14.01 -21.68 0.78
C VAL A 63 14.23 -23.11 0.30
N PRO A 64 15.42 -23.44 -0.22
CA PRO A 64 15.75 -24.80 -0.65
C PRO A 64 15.84 -25.73 0.55
N GLY A 65 15.32 -26.94 0.43
CA GLY A 65 15.57 -28.00 1.41
C GLY A 65 14.39 -28.64 2.11
N MET A 66 13.14 -28.15 1.91
CA MET A 66 11.93 -28.81 2.43
C MET A 66 10.67 -28.54 1.58
N GLY A 67 10.81 -28.31 0.35
CA GLY A 67 9.69 -28.01 -0.53
C GLY A 67 10.10 -28.21 -1.98
N GLY A 68 10.60 -29.37 -2.28
CA GLY A 68 10.28 -29.92 -3.58
C GLY A 68 8.76 -29.97 -3.62
N ILE A 69 8.17 -29.68 -4.78
CA ILE A 69 6.80 -30.07 -5.08
C ILE A 69 6.66 -31.44 -4.44
N MET A 70 5.91 -31.55 -3.34
CA MET A 70 5.59 -32.83 -2.78
C MET A 70 4.65 -33.46 -3.81
N ASP A 71 5.24 -34.05 -4.84
CA ASP A 71 4.57 -35.06 -5.62
C ASP A 71 4.16 -36.11 -4.59
N GLY A 72 2.87 -36.36 -4.46
CA GLY A 72 2.30 -37.22 -3.42
C GLY A 72 2.70 -38.69 -3.50
N HIS A 73 3.96 -38.98 -3.73
CA HIS A 73 4.62 -40.28 -3.52
C HIS A 73 5.22 -40.35 -2.12
N GLY A 74 4.38 -40.07 -1.12
CA GLY A 74 4.61 -40.55 0.24
C GLY A 74 4.34 -42.04 0.27
N THR A 75 5.41 -42.83 0.49
CA THR A 75 5.47 -44.23 0.85
C THR A 75 4.14 -44.86 1.28
N GLU A 76 3.81 -45.93 0.59
CA GLU A 76 2.73 -46.85 0.87
C GLU A 76 2.61 -47.19 2.36
N MET A 77 1.50 -46.80 2.96
CA MET A 77 0.80 -47.64 3.96
C MET A 77 -0.61 -47.06 4.19
N GLY A 78 -1.59 -47.77 3.71
CA GLY A 78 -2.98 -47.60 4.15
C GLY A 78 -3.89 -47.05 3.09
N VAL A 79 -4.75 -47.93 2.63
CA VAL A 79 -5.90 -47.69 1.79
C VAL A 79 -6.79 -46.60 2.43
N GLY A 80 -6.71 -45.40 1.88
CA GLY A 80 -7.56 -44.27 2.20
C GLY A 80 -7.91 -43.49 0.93
N PRO A 81 -9.11 -42.95 0.80
CA PRO A 81 -9.59 -42.39 -0.45
C PRO A 81 -8.86 -41.09 -0.81
N VAL A 82 -8.39 -41.04 -2.04
CA VAL A 82 -8.02 -39.85 -2.82
C VAL A 82 -7.14 -38.83 -2.07
N ALA A 83 -5.84 -39.03 -2.16
CA ALA A 83 -4.86 -38.01 -1.84
C ALA A 83 -5.13 -36.78 -2.72
N THR A 84 -5.68 -35.73 -2.15
CA THR A 84 -5.75 -34.42 -2.79
C THR A 84 -4.32 -33.95 -2.95
N GLU A 85 -3.79 -33.99 -4.17
CA GLU A 85 -2.46 -33.49 -4.47
C GLU A 85 -2.36 -32.03 -4.02
N SER A 86 -1.56 -31.79 -3.00
CA SER A 86 -1.29 -30.43 -2.50
C SER A 86 0.09 -30.01 -2.95
N THR A 87 0.20 -28.85 -3.56
CA THR A 87 1.48 -28.25 -3.90
C THR A 87 1.91 -27.33 -2.77
N GLY A 88 3.05 -27.63 -2.15
CA GLY A 88 3.65 -26.79 -1.11
C GLY A 88 4.83 -25.98 -1.67
N PHE A 89 4.96 -24.74 -1.24
CA PHE A 89 6.09 -23.87 -1.55
C PHE A 89 6.56 -23.18 -0.27
N ARG A 90 7.85 -23.23 0.01
CA ARG A 90 8.42 -22.53 1.16
C ARG A 90 9.06 -21.23 0.72
N ALA A 91 8.50 -20.14 1.18
CA ALA A 91 8.96 -18.78 0.89
C ALA A 91 9.57 -18.14 2.14
N ARG A 92 10.67 -17.45 1.95
CA ARG A 92 11.23 -16.52 2.93
C ARG A 92 10.82 -15.11 2.55
N ILE A 93 10.06 -14.45 3.42
CA ILE A 93 9.56 -13.11 3.20
C ILE A 93 10.36 -12.16 4.09
N THR A 94 11.12 -11.28 3.46
CA THR A 94 11.96 -10.27 4.12
C THR A 94 11.40 -8.89 3.82
N CYS A 95 11.25 -8.06 4.84
CA CYS A 95 10.79 -6.68 4.70
C CYS A 95 11.95 -5.74 4.98
N ARG A 96 12.16 -4.75 4.12
CA ARG A 96 13.17 -3.70 4.28
C ARG A 96 12.51 -2.33 4.23
N ASN A 97 12.89 -1.43 5.12
CA ASN A 97 12.41 -0.06 5.10
C ASN A 97 13.39 0.83 4.33
N ASP A 98 13.05 1.12 3.08
CA ASP A 98 13.83 2.04 2.21
C ASP A 98 13.34 3.49 2.31
N GLY A 99 12.36 3.76 3.17
CA GLY A 99 11.87 5.11 3.43
C GLY A 99 12.75 5.91 4.37
N LYS A 100 12.30 7.11 4.72
CA LYS A 100 13.02 8.03 5.62
C LYS A 100 12.47 8.05 7.04
N THR A 101 11.37 7.37 7.30
CA THR A 101 10.76 7.28 8.62
C THR A 101 10.64 5.83 9.08
N PRO A 102 10.63 5.57 10.39
CA PRO A 102 10.40 4.23 10.90
C PRO A 102 9.00 3.74 10.53
N ALA A 103 8.85 2.43 10.35
CA ALA A 103 7.59 1.77 10.10
C ALA A 103 7.35 0.66 11.13
N TRP A 104 6.10 0.35 11.41
CA TRP A 104 5.71 -0.80 12.23
C TRP A 104 4.93 -1.78 11.36
N ILE A 105 5.49 -2.95 11.11
CA ILE A 105 4.78 -4.02 10.41
C ILE A 105 3.71 -4.54 11.35
N THR A 106 2.46 -4.48 10.92
CA THR A 106 1.29 -4.89 11.71
C THR A 106 0.74 -6.23 11.26
N LYS A 107 0.86 -6.55 9.97
CA LYS A 107 0.33 -7.78 9.41
C LYS A 107 1.03 -8.17 8.12
N LYS A 108 1.25 -9.47 7.95
CA LYS A 108 1.68 -10.07 6.70
C LYS A 108 0.66 -11.09 6.25
N ARG A 109 0.40 -11.15 4.98
CA ARG A 109 -0.39 -12.22 4.36
C ARG A 109 0.34 -12.71 3.12
N ALA A 110 0.33 -13.99 2.90
CA ALA A 110 0.84 -14.57 1.66
C ALA A 110 -0.05 -15.75 1.24
N GLY A 111 -0.13 -15.94 -0.05
CA GLY A 111 -0.89 -17.02 -0.66
C GLY A 111 -0.19 -17.61 -1.87
N LEU A 112 -0.48 -18.87 -2.11
CA LEU A 112 -0.06 -19.60 -3.29
C LEU A 112 -1.30 -20.03 -4.05
N ASP A 113 -1.39 -19.73 -5.34
CA ASP A 113 -2.52 -20.17 -6.18
C ASP A 113 -2.00 -20.74 -7.50
N ILE A 114 -2.80 -21.63 -8.08
CA ILE A 114 -2.52 -22.25 -9.38
C ILE A 114 -3.58 -21.76 -10.35
N VAL A 115 -3.14 -21.04 -11.37
CA VAL A 115 -4.02 -20.32 -12.30
C VAL A 115 -3.71 -20.68 -13.75
N GLU A 116 -4.69 -20.56 -14.61
CA GLU A 116 -4.51 -20.71 -16.07
C GLU A 116 -3.97 -19.43 -16.71
N SER A 117 -4.37 -18.30 -16.16
CA SER A 117 -3.88 -16.98 -16.55
C SER A 117 -3.75 -16.09 -15.30
N ILE A 118 -2.84 -15.15 -15.31
CA ILE A 118 -2.65 -14.23 -14.20
C ILE A 118 -3.92 -13.37 -14.06
N PRO A 119 -4.63 -13.45 -12.91
CA PRO A 119 -5.81 -12.62 -12.66
C PRO A 119 -5.46 -11.14 -12.71
N GLU A 120 -6.41 -10.31 -13.09
CA GLU A 120 -6.21 -8.85 -13.09
C GLU A 120 -5.91 -8.30 -11.69
N SER A 121 -6.47 -8.93 -10.65
CA SER A 121 -6.21 -8.59 -9.25
C SER A 121 -6.11 -9.86 -8.40
N PRO A 122 -5.22 -9.85 -7.38
CA PRO A 122 -5.11 -10.98 -6.46
C PRO A 122 -6.33 -11.10 -5.56
N ASP A 123 -6.69 -12.34 -5.25
CA ASP A 123 -7.74 -12.63 -4.25
C ASP A 123 -7.12 -12.70 -2.85
N TRP A 124 -7.07 -11.57 -2.18
CA TRP A 124 -6.50 -11.44 -0.83
C TRP A 124 -7.23 -12.27 0.23
N THR A 125 -8.45 -12.75 -0.05
CA THR A 125 -9.21 -13.55 0.92
C THR A 125 -8.64 -14.96 1.07
N ARG A 126 -7.92 -15.43 0.06
CA ARG A 126 -7.24 -16.74 0.06
C ARG A 126 -5.84 -16.71 0.67
N ALA A 127 -5.29 -15.53 0.85
CA ALA A 127 -3.97 -15.38 1.44
C ALA A 127 -4.01 -15.72 2.94
N ASN A 128 -3.11 -16.60 3.38
CA ASN A 128 -2.95 -16.95 4.77
C ASN A 128 -2.43 -15.76 5.56
N ILE A 129 -2.96 -15.58 6.76
CA ILE A 129 -2.46 -14.57 7.69
C ILE A 129 -1.20 -15.14 8.35
N ILE A 130 -0.09 -14.46 8.14
CA ILE A 130 1.15 -14.73 8.82
C ILE A 130 1.14 -13.91 10.10
N GLN A 131 1.11 -14.58 11.25
CA GLN A 131 1.17 -13.87 12.53
C GLN A 131 2.57 -13.29 12.71
N VAL A 132 2.63 -11.99 12.81
CA VAL A 132 3.88 -11.25 13.07
C VAL A 132 3.67 -10.44 14.33
N ALA A 133 4.57 -10.58 15.30
CA ALA A 133 4.63 -9.59 16.37
C ALA A 133 4.91 -8.22 15.75
N PRO A 134 4.24 -7.14 16.19
CA PRO A 134 4.51 -5.81 15.66
C PRO A 134 6.01 -5.51 15.77
N GLU A 135 6.67 -5.40 14.64
CA GLU A 135 8.12 -5.19 14.55
C GLU A 135 8.39 -3.78 14.03
N PRO A 136 9.08 -2.93 14.81
CA PRO A 136 9.53 -1.65 14.31
C PRO A 136 10.70 -1.85 13.34
N LEU A 137 10.61 -1.25 12.17
CA LEU A 137 11.70 -1.18 11.20
C LEU A 137 12.19 0.25 11.11
N SER A 138 13.42 0.49 11.58
CA SER A 138 14.11 1.76 11.38
C SER A 138 14.47 1.96 9.91
N VAL A 139 14.81 3.18 9.56
CA VAL A 139 15.27 3.55 8.20
C VAL A 139 16.47 2.68 7.80
N GLY A 140 16.41 2.07 6.63
CA GLY A 140 17.45 1.18 6.11
C GLY A 140 17.53 -0.19 6.80
N GLN A 141 16.70 -0.45 7.80
CA GLN A 141 16.72 -1.73 8.51
C GLN A 141 16.02 -2.83 7.72
N ILE A 142 16.62 -4.02 7.76
CA ILE A 142 16.03 -5.26 7.28
C ILE A 142 15.38 -5.94 8.49
N GLY A 143 14.08 -6.23 8.39
CA GLY A 143 13.34 -6.96 9.41
C GLY A 143 13.74 -8.44 9.47
N LYS A 144 13.29 -9.11 10.52
CA LYS A 144 13.51 -10.56 10.63
C LYS A 144 12.84 -11.28 9.46
N PRO A 145 13.57 -12.14 8.75
CA PRO A 145 12.98 -12.97 7.72
C PRO A 145 11.92 -13.89 8.32
N THR A 146 10.81 -14.04 7.62
CA THR A 146 9.73 -14.95 8.01
C THR A 146 9.67 -16.08 6.99
N ASP A 147 9.98 -17.29 7.45
CA ASP A 147 9.89 -18.49 6.62
C ASP A 147 8.47 -19.06 6.72
N GLU A 148 7.77 -19.13 5.59
CA GLU A 148 6.40 -19.62 5.53
C GLU A 148 6.26 -20.78 4.55
N THR A 149 5.53 -21.79 4.96
CA THR A 149 5.12 -22.87 4.09
C THR A 149 3.74 -22.59 3.55
N LEU A 150 3.66 -22.26 2.29
CA LEU A 150 2.42 -21.97 1.59
C LEU A 150 1.94 -23.23 0.87
N ILE A 151 0.71 -23.63 1.10
CA ILE A 151 0.12 -24.82 0.54
C ILE A 151 -1.03 -24.41 -0.37
N CYS A 152 -0.94 -24.79 -1.64
CA CYS A 152 -2.09 -24.73 -2.54
C CYS A 152 -2.81 -26.08 -2.51
N LYS A 153 -4.09 -26.04 -2.16
CA LYS A 153 -4.95 -27.24 -2.11
C LYS A 153 -5.31 -27.82 -3.50
N ARG A 154 -4.94 -27.12 -4.56
CA ARG A 154 -5.13 -27.59 -5.94
C ARG A 154 -3.83 -28.21 -6.42
N GLY A 155 -3.86 -29.46 -6.79
CA GLY A 155 -2.73 -30.14 -7.41
C GLY A 155 -2.27 -29.40 -8.66
N ARG A 156 -0.98 -29.49 -8.95
CA ARG A 156 -0.39 -28.90 -10.15
C ARG A 156 -0.97 -29.58 -11.39
N ALA A 157 -1.74 -28.85 -12.19
CA ALA A 157 -2.23 -29.33 -13.47
C ALA A 157 -1.27 -28.87 -14.58
N LEU A 158 -1.00 -29.73 -15.54
CA LEU A 158 -0.22 -29.42 -16.73
C LEU A 158 -0.74 -28.15 -17.41
N GLY A 159 0.15 -27.22 -17.73
CA GLY A 159 -0.20 -25.96 -18.41
C GLY A 159 -0.71 -24.84 -17.50
N LYS A 160 -0.76 -25.03 -16.18
CA LYS A 160 -1.13 -23.99 -15.23
C LYS A 160 0.10 -23.34 -14.60
N MET A 161 -0.02 -22.05 -14.32
CA MET A 161 1.02 -21.27 -13.66
C MET A 161 0.80 -21.27 -12.15
N THR A 162 1.87 -21.36 -11.39
CA THR A 162 1.86 -21.16 -9.95
C THR A 162 2.22 -19.72 -9.65
N ILE A 163 1.36 -19.01 -8.92
CA ILE A 163 1.60 -17.63 -8.49
C ILE A 163 1.69 -17.57 -6.97
N LEU A 164 2.71 -16.87 -6.50
CA LEU A 164 2.90 -16.48 -5.11
C LEU A 164 2.57 -15.00 -5.00
N TYR A 165 1.71 -14.65 -4.07
CA TYR A 165 1.33 -13.26 -3.85
C TYR A 165 1.15 -12.97 -2.37
N GLY A 166 1.30 -11.71 -2.01
CA GLY A 166 1.12 -11.32 -0.62
C GLY A 166 0.99 -9.83 -0.43
N ILE A 167 0.69 -9.47 0.81
CA ILE A 167 0.52 -8.09 1.24
C ILE A 167 1.12 -7.92 2.63
N VAL A 168 1.85 -6.84 2.81
CA VAL A 168 2.40 -6.38 4.08
C VAL A 168 1.69 -5.10 4.47
N GLU A 169 0.99 -5.13 5.59
CA GLU A 169 0.36 -3.97 6.19
C GLU A 169 1.31 -3.40 7.25
N TYR A 170 1.52 -2.09 7.21
CA TYR A 170 2.39 -1.42 8.16
C TYR A 170 1.85 -0.05 8.55
N ARG A 171 2.32 0.46 9.67
CA ARG A 171 1.94 1.77 10.18
C ARG A 171 3.09 2.75 10.02
N ASP A 172 2.78 3.88 9.45
CA ASP A 172 3.67 5.04 9.28
C ASP A 172 3.27 6.13 10.30
N PRO A 173 4.21 6.83 10.96
CA PRO A 173 3.90 7.89 11.90
C PRO A 173 3.05 9.02 11.30
N PHE A 174 3.18 9.29 10.00
CA PHE A 174 2.53 10.43 9.35
C PHE A 174 1.20 10.08 8.66
N ALA A 175 1.08 8.89 8.11
CA ALA A 175 -0.01 8.57 7.19
C ALA A 175 -0.91 7.42 7.65
N GLY A 176 -0.70 6.88 8.85
CA GLY A 176 -1.51 5.80 9.38
C GLY A 176 -1.20 4.44 8.74
N ASN A 177 -2.25 3.67 8.43
CA ASN A 177 -2.10 2.32 7.88
C ASN A 177 -1.77 2.36 6.39
N ARG A 178 -0.73 1.66 6.03
CA ARG A 178 -0.25 1.51 4.66
C ARG A 178 -0.08 0.05 4.31
N ARG A 179 0.05 -0.22 3.01
CA ARG A 179 0.24 -1.58 2.52
C ARG A 179 1.21 -1.61 1.35
N THR A 180 1.99 -2.66 1.29
CA THR A 180 2.80 -3.04 0.14
C THR A 180 2.37 -4.43 -0.31
N SER A 181 2.03 -4.59 -1.58
CA SER A 181 1.74 -5.89 -2.17
C SER A 181 2.92 -6.39 -2.99
N PHE A 182 3.02 -7.70 -3.12
CA PHE A 182 4.01 -8.37 -3.95
C PHE A 182 3.39 -9.56 -4.66
N GLY A 183 3.90 -9.86 -5.85
CA GLY A 183 3.47 -11.01 -6.61
C GLY A 183 4.59 -11.55 -7.48
N TYR A 184 4.71 -12.89 -7.49
CA TYR A 184 5.71 -13.62 -8.25
C TYR A 184 5.09 -14.82 -8.95
N GLN A 185 5.59 -15.13 -10.12
CA GLN A 185 5.37 -16.42 -10.74
C GLN A 185 6.44 -17.38 -10.23
N VAL A 186 6.03 -18.54 -9.77
CA VAL A 186 6.94 -19.63 -9.38
C VAL A 186 7.19 -20.47 -10.60
N ARG A 187 8.44 -20.53 -11.06
CA ARG A 187 8.88 -21.35 -12.18
C ARG A 187 9.11 -22.80 -11.73
N ASP A 188 9.29 -23.71 -12.68
CA ASP A 188 9.49 -25.12 -12.43
C ASP A 188 10.79 -25.43 -11.69
N ASP A 189 11.80 -24.59 -11.89
CA ASP A 189 13.09 -24.67 -11.19
C ASP A 189 13.04 -24.08 -9.76
N GLY A 190 11.86 -23.60 -9.32
CA GLY A 190 11.68 -22.94 -8.03
C GLY A 190 12.09 -21.45 -8.04
N SER A 191 12.57 -20.93 -9.15
CA SER A 191 12.89 -19.50 -9.25
C SER A 191 11.61 -18.66 -9.23
N LEU A 192 11.75 -17.43 -8.73
CA LEU A 192 10.67 -16.46 -8.61
C LEU A 192 10.85 -15.36 -9.64
N GLU A 193 9.84 -15.18 -10.49
CA GLU A 193 9.77 -14.08 -11.43
C GLU A 193 8.69 -13.10 -11.03
N ARG A 194 9.04 -11.82 -10.88
CA ARG A 194 8.09 -10.79 -10.46
C ARG A 194 6.99 -10.60 -11.49
N LEU A 195 5.74 -10.58 -11.05
CA LEU A 195 4.60 -10.35 -11.93
C LEU A 195 4.60 -8.89 -12.43
N PRO A 196 4.35 -8.66 -13.73
CA PRO A 196 4.38 -7.30 -14.30
C PRO A 196 3.16 -6.46 -13.89
N ASN A 197 2.10 -7.07 -13.39
CA ASN A 197 0.86 -6.38 -13.06
C ASN A 197 1.03 -5.49 -11.82
N ALA A 198 0.68 -4.20 -11.97
CA ALA A 198 0.81 -3.20 -10.91
C ALA A 198 0.00 -3.54 -9.65
N LYS A 199 -1.18 -4.18 -9.78
CA LYS A 199 -2.02 -4.57 -8.63
C LYS A 199 -1.37 -5.61 -7.71
N TYR A 200 -0.41 -6.38 -8.24
CA TYR A 200 0.40 -7.30 -7.46
C TYR A 200 1.63 -6.64 -6.82
N ASN A 201 1.98 -5.41 -7.21
CA ASN A 201 3.19 -4.72 -6.77
C ASN A 201 2.89 -3.27 -6.38
N GLU A 202 1.79 -3.05 -5.70
CA GLU A 202 1.32 -1.73 -5.29
C GLU A 202 1.91 -1.34 -3.93
N ASN A 203 2.36 -0.08 -3.83
CA ASN A 203 2.73 0.58 -2.58
C ASN A 203 1.79 1.77 -2.35
N THR A 204 0.99 1.72 -1.28
CA THR A 204 0.02 2.79 -0.95
C THR A 204 0.32 3.44 0.39
#